data_884ded3d7df8674484e1cc17838404a6
#
_entry.id   884ded3d7df8674484e1cc17838404a6
#
_cell.length_a   1.000
_cell.length_b   1.000
_cell.length_c   1.000
_cell.angle_alpha   90.00
_cell.angle_beta   90.00
_cell.angle_gamma   90.00
#
_symmetry.space_group_name_H-M   'P 1'
#
loop_
_entity.id
_entity.type
_entity.pdbx_description
1 polymer ?
#
loop_
_entity_poly.entity_id
_entity_poly.type
_entity_poly.pdbx_seq_one_letter_code
_entity_poly.pdbx_strand_id
1 'polypeptide(L)'
;MDPKHFERQVQALSALDDPARRKLYLLVAARGELSRDQAARGAGISRTLAAFHLDKLVDAGLLDVDFRRLSGRTGPGAGRPSKLYRRSALQLDLTLPERRYEWAAQVLARALGEASSPAATQALRVAAHARGERIGRDLAKPAASTPPLRAAASALATCGFAPALAPEGQLVLRNCPFASLREGCRDVVCGMNLSLIQGVLGGLGLEGVTAALEPQPDTCCVALRATGAARPSPAPAPGRRGAPPGVDPRP
;
A
#
# COMPACT_ATOMS: atom_id res chain seq x y z
N MET A 1 -13.54 -24.68 -3.98
CA MET A 1 -12.16 -24.16 -4.12
C MET A 1 -11.62 -24.61 -5.48
N ASP A 2 -11.16 -23.69 -6.33
CA ASP A 2 -10.48 -24.03 -7.59
C ASP A 2 -9.11 -24.66 -7.25
N PRO A 3 -8.86 -25.93 -7.61
CA PRO A 3 -7.61 -26.62 -7.28
C PRO A 3 -6.36 -25.90 -7.79
N LYS A 4 -6.41 -25.32 -8.99
CA LYS A 4 -5.29 -24.58 -9.59
C LYS A 4 -4.98 -23.28 -8.85
N HIS A 5 -6.03 -22.58 -8.40
CA HIS A 5 -5.88 -21.36 -7.62
C HIS A 5 -5.28 -21.67 -6.24
N PHE A 6 -5.78 -22.70 -5.57
CA PHE A 6 -5.26 -23.17 -4.29
C PHE A 6 -3.78 -23.56 -4.37
N GLU A 7 -3.42 -24.39 -5.36
CA GLU A 7 -2.04 -24.84 -5.55
C GLU A 7 -1.08 -23.67 -5.78
N ARG A 8 -1.48 -22.66 -6.59
CA ARG A 8 -0.70 -21.45 -6.81
C ARG A 8 -0.47 -20.65 -5.53
N GLN A 9 -1.49 -20.51 -4.68
CA GLN A 9 -1.35 -19.85 -3.38
C GLN A 9 -0.42 -20.61 -2.44
N VAL A 10 -0.53 -21.94 -2.39
CA VAL A 10 0.36 -22.80 -1.59
C VAL A 10 1.81 -22.67 -2.07
N GLN A 11 2.07 -22.68 -3.39
CA GLN A 11 3.41 -22.49 -3.95
C GLN A 11 4.00 -21.13 -3.57
N ALA A 12 3.21 -20.05 -3.67
CA ALA A 12 3.65 -18.72 -3.29
C ALA A 12 3.97 -18.61 -1.78
N LEU A 13 3.15 -19.21 -0.92
CA LEU A 13 3.43 -19.29 0.52
C LEU A 13 4.67 -20.11 0.82
N SER A 14 4.85 -21.25 0.15
CA SER A 14 6.05 -22.10 0.29
C SER A 14 7.32 -21.36 -0.11
N ALA A 15 7.25 -20.45 -1.08
CA ALA A 15 8.38 -19.60 -1.44
C ALA A 15 8.80 -18.68 -0.29
N LEU A 16 7.90 -18.30 0.62
CA LEU A 16 8.19 -17.46 1.79
C LEU A 16 8.64 -18.25 3.03
N ASP A 17 8.68 -19.56 2.97
CA ASP A 17 9.16 -20.40 4.09
C ASP A 17 10.67 -20.16 4.36
N ASP A 18 11.46 -19.94 3.33
CA ASP A 18 12.87 -19.58 3.45
C ASP A 18 13.06 -18.20 4.08
N PRO A 19 13.81 -18.07 5.20
CA PRO A 19 13.98 -16.80 5.92
C PRO A 19 14.61 -15.68 5.08
N ALA A 20 15.55 -16.01 4.17
CA ALA A 20 16.20 -15.01 3.32
C ALA A 20 15.24 -14.49 2.26
N ARG A 21 14.42 -15.38 1.64
CA ARG A 21 13.37 -14.98 0.70
C ARG A 21 12.32 -14.12 1.38
N ARG A 22 11.85 -14.52 2.56
CA ARG A 22 10.89 -13.75 3.35
C ARG A 22 11.42 -12.35 3.69
N LYS A 23 12.69 -12.24 4.14
CA LYS A 23 13.36 -10.97 4.42
C LYS A 23 13.43 -10.07 3.17
N LEU A 24 13.81 -10.64 2.02
CA LEU A 24 13.87 -9.90 0.75
C LEU A 24 12.50 -9.43 0.28
N TYR A 25 11.47 -10.28 0.36
CA TYR A 25 10.10 -9.91 0.03
C TYR A 25 9.59 -8.73 0.87
N LEU A 26 9.76 -8.81 2.20
CA LEU A 26 9.35 -7.74 3.11
C LEU A 26 10.12 -6.44 2.85
N LEU A 27 11.41 -6.53 2.50
CA LEU A 27 12.23 -5.38 2.16
C LEU A 27 11.74 -4.68 0.88
N VAL A 28 11.43 -5.45 -0.17
CA VAL A 28 10.85 -4.91 -1.42
C VAL A 28 9.48 -4.32 -1.15
N ALA A 29 8.61 -5.00 -0.40
CA ALA A 29 7.28 -4.51 -0.06
C ALA A 29 7.33 -3.17 0.71
N ALA A 30 8.27 -3.01 1.64
CA ALA A 30 8.40 -1.81 2.44
C ALA A 30 9.01 -0.62 1.67
N ARG A 31 9.95 -0.87 0.75
CA ARG A 31 10.68 0.18 0.02
C ARG A 31 10.11 0.49 -1.37
N GLY A 32 9.19 -0.35 -1.85
CA GLY A 32 8.54 -0.24 -3.16
C GLY A 32 9.30 -0.95 -4.26
N GLU A 33 10.39 -0.40 -4.74
CA GLU A 33 11.17 -0.96 -5.84
C GLU A 33 12.65 -0.99 -5.49
N LEU A 34 13.33 -2.13 -5.70
CA LEU A 34 14.73 -2.32 -5.36
C LEU A 34 15.50 -3.02 -6.49
N SER A 35 16.73 -2.55 -6.73
CA SER A 35 17.70 -3.31 -7.50
C SER A 35 18.26 -4.47 -6.67
N ARG A 36 18.86 -5.45 -7.36
CA ARG A 36 19.55 -6.58 -6.73
C ARG A 36 20.58 -6.14 -5.68
N ASP A 37 21.36 -5.09 -5.98
CA ASP A 37 22.39 -4.60 -5.08
C ASP A 37 21.80 -3.91 -3.84
N GLN A 38 20.72 -3.16 -4.01
CA GLN A 38 20.02 -2.54 -2.88
C GLN A 38 19.36 -3.60 -1.98
N ALA A 39 18.77 -4.63 -2.58
CA ALA A 39 18.16 -5.74 -1.85
C ALA A 39 19.21 -6.55 -1.08
N ALA A 40 20.35 -6.86 -1.70
CA ALA A 40 21.46 -7.58 -1.08
C ALA A 40 22.00 -6.83 0.15
N ARG A 41 22.30 -5.53 0.01
CA ARG A 41 22.74 -4.68 1.11
C ARG A 41 21.69 -4.59 2.23
N GLY A 42 20.41 -4.39 1.88
CA GLY A 42 19.34 -4.30 2.86
C GLY A 42 19.07 -5.59 3.62
N ALA A 43 19.30 -6.74 2.97
CA ALA A 43 19.15 -8.04 3.60
C ALA A 43 20.41 -8.55 4.32
N GLY A 44 21.59 -7.93 4.08
CA GLY A 44 22.85 -8.37 4.65
C GLY A 44 23.37 -9.69 4.07
N ILE A 45 23.12 -9.96 2.78
CA ILE A 45 23.53 -11.19 2.08
C ILE A 45 24.31 -10.85 0.81
N SER A 46 24.97 -11.86 0.22
CA SER A 46 25.71 -11.68 -1.03
C SER A 46 24.78 -11.32 -2.19
N ARG A 47 25.31 -10.60 -3.18
CA ARG A 47 24.59 -10.23 -4.41
C ARG A 47 24.08 -11.45 -5.18
N THR A 48 24.88 -12.53 -5.24
CA THR A 48 24.51 -13.77 -5.92
C THR A 48 23.35 -14.46 -5.23
N LEU A 49 23.39 -14.55 -3.89
CA LEU A 49 22.34 -15.16 -3.10
C LEU A 49 21.05 -14.32 -3.18
N ALA A 50 21.15 -12.99 -3.11
CA ALA A 50 20.02 -12.10 -3.29
C ALA A 50 19.37 -12.28 -4.67
N ALA A 51 20.17 -12.39 -5.74
CA ALA A 51 19.66 -12.62 -7.09
C ALA A 51 18.88 -13.94 -7.17
N PHE A 52 19.43 -15.02 -6.65
CA PHE A 52 18.79 -16.33 -6.63
C PHE A 52 17.43 -16.29 -5.91
N HIS A 53 17.39 -15.71 -4.71
CA HIS A 53 16.15 -15.64 -3.93
C HIS A 53 15.13 -14.68 -4.54
N LEU A 54 15.55 -13.53 -5.10
CA LEU A 54 14.65 -12.60 -5.78
C LEU A 54 14.03 -13.25 -7.04
N ASP A 55 14.81 -13.99 -7.83
CA ASP A 55 14.29 -14.69 -9.00
C ASP A 55 13.30 -15.79 -8.60
N LYS A 56 13.54 -16.50 -7.49
CA LYS A 56 12.58 -17.47 -6.93
C LYS A 56 11.26 -16.81 -6.47
N LEU A 57 11.31 -15.59 -5.96
CA LEU A 57 10.11 -14.82 -5.61
C LEU A 57 9.35 -14.37 -6.86
N VAL A 58 10.05 -14.06 -7.95
CA VAL A 58 9.44 -13.77 -9.26
C VAL A 58 8.78 -15.02 -9.85
N ASP A 59 9.46 -16.17 -9.83
CA ASP A 59 8.92 -17.45 -10.30
C ASP A 59 7.65 -17.84 -9.54
N ALA A 60 7.58 -17.52 -8.24
CA ALA A 60 6.41 -17.73 -7.38
C ALA A 60 5.31 -16.67 -7.58
N GLY A 61 5.50 -15.70 -8.46
CA GLY A 61 4.55 -14.62 -8.71
C GLY A 61 4.43 -13.57 -7.61
N LEU A 62 5.30 -13.59 -6.60
CA LEU A 62 5.28 -12.64 -5.47
C LEU A 62 5.92 -11.29 -5.81
N LEU A 63 6.85 -11.28 -6.75
CA LEU A 63 7.51 -10.08 -7.26
C LEU A 63 7.36 -9.99 -8.77
N ASP A 64 7.26 -8.75 -9.26
CA ASP A 64 7.42 -8.38 -10.66
C ASP A 64 8.81 -7.83 -10.91
N VAL A 65 9.22 -7.83 -12.18
CA VAL A 65 10.50 -7.29 -12.64
C VAL A 65 10.27 -6.19 -13.66
N ASP A 66 10.99 -5.10 -13.49
CA ASP A 66 11.15 -4.05 -14.48
C ASP A 66 12.63 -3.86 -14.84
N PHE A 67 12.92 -3.33 -16.03
CA PHE A 67 14.27 -3.06 -16.49
C PHE A 67 14.44 -1.56 -16.76
N ARG A 68 15.19 -0.88 -15.89
CA ARG A 68 15.38 0.56 -16.00
C ARG A 68 16.83 0.98 -15.80
N ARG A 69 17.25 2.01 -16.50
CA ARG A 69 18.58 2.62 -16.30
C ARG A 69 18.53 3.55 -15.10
N LEU A 70 19.28 3.23 -14.06
CA LEU A 70 19.35 4.04 -12.83
C LEU A 70 20.25 5.26 -12.97
N SER A 71 21.11 5.29 -14.00
CA SER A 71 22.09 6.39 -14.23
C SER A 71 21.50 7.62 -14.90
N GLY A 72 20.25 7.58 -15.40
CA GLY A 72 19.65 8.67 -16.20
C GLY A 72 20.30 8.89 -17.56
N ARG A 73 21.40 8.20 -17.88
CA ARG A 73 22.13 8.34 -19.17
C ARG A 73 21.42 7.59 -20.27
N THR A 74 21.33 8.21 -21.46
CA THR A 74 20.78 7.64 -22.68
C THR A 74 21.85 7.59 -23.77
N GLY A 75 21.76 6.64 -24.72
CA GLY A 75 22.68 6.51 -25.85
C GLY A 75 23.76 5.44 -25.69
N PRO A 76 24.68 5.32 -26.68
CA PRO A 76 25.81 4.39 -26.64
C PRO A 76 26.70 4.63 -25.43
N GLY A 77 27.02 3.57 -24.64
CA GLY A 77 27.81 3.70 -23.41
C GLY A 77 27.02 3.93 -22.13
N ALA A 78 25.68 4.04 -22.17
CA ALA A 78 24.83 4.26 -20.99
C ALA A 78 24.71 3.05 -20.03
N GLY A 79 25.33 1.92 -20.36
CA GLY A 79 25.31 0.69 -19.57
C GLY A 79 24.02 -0.15 -19.75
N ARG A 80 24.06 -1.38 -19.26
CA ARG A 80 22.92 -2.31 -19.31
C ARG A 80 21.83 -1.85 -18.31
N PRO A 81 20.54 -1.89 -18.67
CA PRO A 81 19.45 -1.61 -17.73
C PRO A 81 19.55 -2.52 -16.49
N SER A 82 19.32 -1.93 -15.33
CA SER A 82 19.25 -2.65 -14.06
C SER A 82 17.92 -3.35 -13.92
N LYS A 83 17.94 -4.62 -13.47
CA LYS A 83 16.77 -5.38 -13.09
C LYS A 83 16.28 -4.84 -11.74
N LEU A 84 15.04 -4.37 -11.69
CA LEU A 84 14.36 -3.83 -10.52
C LEU A 84 13.25 -4.77 -10.13
N TYR A 85 13.11 -5.05 -8.85
CA TYR A 85 12.11 -5.92 -8.28
C TYR A 85 11.10 -5.10 -7.50
N ARG A 86 9.81 -5.32 -7.74
CA ARG A 86 8.71 -4.69 -7.03
C ARG A 86 7.69 -5.76 -6.60
N ARG A 87 6.86 -5.47 -5.61
CA ARG A 87 5.77 -6.35 -5.23
C ARG A 87 4.81 -6.50 -6.41
N SER A 88 4.40 -7.73 -6.70
CA SER A 88 3.37 -8.04 -7.69
C SER A 88 1.97 -7.65 -7.17
N ALA A 89 0.98 -7.71 -8.06
CA ALA A 89 -0.42 -7.56 -7.69
C ALA A 89 -1.02 -8.81 -7.03
N LEU A 90 -0.26 -9.91 -6.93
CA LEU A 90 -0.75 -11.14 -6.32
C LEU A 90 -1.15 -10.90 -4.87
N GLN A 91 -2.40 -11.21 -4.57
CA GLN A 91 -2.93 -11.28 -3.22
C GLN A 91 -3.10 -12.74 -2.83
N LEU A 92 -2.57 -13.10 -1.67
CA LEU A 92 -2.77 -14.42 -1.08
C LEU A 92 -3.87 -14.32 -0.04
N ASP A 93 -4.93 -15.08 -0.26
CA ASP A 93 -6.07 -15.20 0.66
C ASP A 93 -6.42 -16.68 0.82
N LEU A 94 -5.68 -17.34 1.72
CA LEU A 94 -5.84 -18.77 1.99
C LEU A 94 -6.53 -18.97 3.34
N THR A 95 -7.77 -19.46 3.29
CA THR A 95 -8.53 -19.85 4.49
C THR A 95 -8.95 -21.31 4.38
N LEU A 96 -8.79 -22.07 5.48
CA LEU A 96 -9.18 -23.48 5.57
C LEU A 96 -10.10 -23.71 6.77
N PRO A 97 -11.37 -24.12 6.56
CA PRO A 97 -12.07 -24.24 5.28
C PRO A 97 -12.28 -22.89 4.60
N GLU A 98 -12.48 -22.91 3.28
CA GLU A 98 -12.65 -21.69 2.48
C GLU A 98 -13.76 -20.77 3.02
N ARG A 99 -13.46 -19.47 3.18
CA ARG A 99 -14.38 -18.43 3.65
C ARG A 99 -14.41 -17.29 2.62
N ARG A 100 -15.59 -16.81 2.30
CA ARG A 100 -15.82 -15.76 1.29
C ARG A 100 -16.25 -14.43 1.95
N TYR A 101 -15.58 -14.02 3.02
CA TYR A 101 -15.90 -12.78 3.72
C TYR A 101 -15.77 -11.55 2.84
N GLU A 102 -14.84 -11.57 1.88
CA GLU A 102 -14.65 -10.49 0.92
C GLU A 102 -15.89 -10.27 0.05
N TRP A 103 -16.53 -11.33 -0.44
CA TRP A 103 -17.76 -11.21 -1.23
C TRP A 103 -18.90 -10.58 -0.41
N ALA A 104 -19.06 -11.01 0.84
CA ALA A 104 -20.04 -10.40 1.73
C ALA A 104 -19.76 -8.92 1.97
N ALA A 105 -18.49 -8.56 2.19
CA ALA A 105 -18.07 -7.18 2.37
C ALA A 105 -18.31 -6.33 1.12
N GLN A 106 -18.04 -6.85 -0.09
CA GLN A 106 -18.33 -6.17 -1.37
C GLN A 106 -19.82 -5.90 -1.55
N VAL A 107 -20.68 -6.91 -1.29
CA VAL A 107 -22.15 -6.75 -1.37
C VAL A 107 -22.65 -5.68 -0.41
N LEU A 108 -22.19 -5.72 0.84
CA LEU A 108 -22.57 -4.74 1.86
C LEU A 108 -22.08 -3.33 1.51
N ALA A 109 -20.83 -3.18 1.05
CA ALA A 109 -20.28 -1.89 0.64
C ALA A 109 -21.04 -1.29 -0.55
N ARG A 110 -21.39 -2.13 -1.53
CA ARG A 110 -22.20 -1.71 -2.70
C ARG A 110 -23.59 -1.27 -2.28
N ALA A 111 -24.28 -2.07 -1.46
CA ALA A 111 -25.61 -1.73 -0.98
C ALA A 111 -25.63 -0.39 -0.21
N LEU A 112 -24.63 -0.13 0.63
CA LEU A 112 -24.46 1.14 1.33
C LEU A 112 -24.20 2.31 0.37
N GLY A 113 -23.39 2.11 -0.67
CA GLY A 113 -23.09 3.12 -1.68
C GLY A 113 -24.35 3.49 -2.52
N GLU A 114 -25.08 2.48 -2.96
CA GLU A 114 -26.32 2.64 -3.76
C GLU A 114 -27.45 3.28 -2.95
N ALA A 115 -27.59 2.91 -1.68
CA ALA A 115 -28.60 3.46 -0.80
C ALA A 115 -28.46 4.98 -0.58
N SER A 116 -27.27 5.54 -0.81
CA SER A 116 -26.93 6.97 -0.68
C SER A 116 -27.46 7.60 0.61
N SER A 117 -27.54 6.81 1.71
CA SER A 117 -28.09 7.24 2.99
C SER A 117 -27.01 7.92 3.86
N PRO A 118 -27.09 9.22 4.13
CA PRO A 118 -26.16 9.90 5.03
C PRO A 118 -26.13 9.28 6.43
N ALA A 119 -27.28 8.84 6.94
CA ALA A 119 -27.37 8.20 8.25
C ALA A 119 -26.64 6.84 8.29
N ALA A 120 -26.80 6.01 7.26
CA ALA A 120 -26.10 4.72 7.17
C ALA A 120 -24.58 4.91 7.01
N THR A 121 -24.18 5.89 6.19
CA THR A 121 -22.75 6.24 6.02
C THR A 121 -22.14 6.76 7.34
N GLN A 122 -22.88 7.57 8.08
CA GLN A 122 -22.43 8.07 9.39
C GLN A 122 -22.33 6.93 10.41
N ALA A 123 -23.32 6.04 10.46
CA ALA A 123 -23.29 4.86 11.34
C ALA A 123 -22.06 3.96 11.04
N LEU A 124 -21.74 3.75 9.76
CA LEU A 124 -20.54 3.02 9.34
C LEU A 124 -19.25 3.69 9.84
N ARG A 125 -19.13 5.03 9.72
CA ARG A 125 -17.96 5.78 10.20
C ARG A 125 -17.81 5.69 11.71
N VAL A 126 -18.91 5.80 12.45
CA VAL A 126 -18.91 5.66 13.93
C VAL A 126 -18.46 4.26 14.34
N ALA A 127 -19.00 3.22 13.69
CA ALA A 127 -18.61 1.84 13.97
C ALA A 127 -17.13 1.58 13.63
N ALA A 128 -16.64 2.13 12.52
CA ALA A 128 -15.24 2.03 12.11
C ALA A 128 -14.31 2.74 13.11
N HIS A 129 -14.67 3.95 13.56
CA HIS A 129 -13.92 4.70 14.56
C HIS A 129 -13.84 3.91 15.88
N ALA A 130 -14.98 3.44 16.40
CA ALA A 130 -15.03 2.65 17.63
C ALA A 130 -14.20 1.36 17.53
N ARG A 131 -14.18 0.70 16.35
CA ARG A 131 -13.30 -0.45 16.09
C ARG A 131 -11.84 -0.04 16.13
N GLY A 132 -11.50 1.08 15.51
CA GLY A 132 -10.15 1.65 15.52
C GLY A 132 -9.66 1.97 16.92
N GLU A 133 -10.48 2.64 17.74
CA GLU A 133 -10.13 2.94 19.13
C GLU A 133 -9.82 1.68 19.94
N ARG A 134 -10.60 0.62 19.75
CA ARG A 134 -10.36 -0.66 20.41
C ARG A 134 -9.00 -1.24 20.00
N ILE A 135 -8.71 -1.25 18.69
CA ILE A 135 -7.42 -1.70 18.18
C ILE A 135 -6.29 -0.87 18.80
N GLY A 136 -6.42 0.47 18.80
CA GLY A 136 -5.40 1.36 19.35
C GLY A 136 -5.17 1.14 20.86
N ARG A 137 -6.20 0.88 21.64
CA ARG A 137 -6.07 0.55 23.07
C ARG A 137 -5.40 -0.80 23.32
N ASP A 138 -5.63 -1.79 22.45
CA ASP A 138 -5.06 -3.13 22.55
C ASP A 138 -3.57 -3.18 22.11
N LEU A 139 -3.13 -2.21 21.35
CA LEU A 139 -1.72 -2.08 20.94
C LEU A 139 -0.86 -1.58 22.11
N ALA A 140 0.41 -2.04 22.15
CA ALA A 140 1.38 -1.52 23.11
C ALA A 140 1.58 -0.01 22.91
N LYS A 141 1.46 0.76 24.00
CA LYS A 141 1.68 2.21 23.96
C LYS A 141 3.12 2.50 23.53
N PRO A 142 3.32 3.42 22.61
CA PRO A 142 4.66 3.81 22.19
C PRO A 142 5.41 4.46 23.38
N ALA A 143 6.73 4.27 23.41
CA ALA A 143 7.56 5.00 24.37
C ALA A 143 7.41 6.52 24.18
N ALA A 144 7.44 7.27 25.28
CA ALA A 144 7.26 8.74 25.26
C ALA A 144 8.25 9.47 24.33
N SER A 145 9.44 8.89 24.12
CA SER A 145 10.45 9.42 23.20
C SER A 145 10.21 9.10 21.72
N THR A 146 9.20 8.27 21.39
CA THR A 146 8.94 7.89 20.01
C THR A 146 8.22 9.03 19.26
N PRO A 147 8.77 9.51 18.13
CA PRO A 147 8.08 10.52 17.33
C PRO A 147 6.67 10.08 16.92
N PRO A 148 5.63 10.94 17.04
CA PRO A 148 4.24 10.54 16.84
C PRO A 148 3.95 9.86 15.50
N LEU A 149 4.53 10.35 14.38
CA LEU A 149 4.37 9.71 13.07
C LEU A 149 5.03 8.32 12.99
N ARG A 150 6.10 8.07 13.72
CA ARG A 150 6.73 6.74 13.80
C ARG A 150 5.87 5.79 14.63
N ALA A 151 5.29 6.27 15.71
CA ALA A 151 4.35 5.50 16.52
C ALA A 151 3.12 5.11 15.69
N ALA A 152 2.53 6.07 14.97
CA ALA A 152 1.43 5.83 14.05
C ALA A 152 1.80 4.82 12.95
N ALA A 153 3.00 4.93 12.36
CA ALA A 153 3.48 3.99 11.36
C ALA A 153 3.57 2.56 11.91
N SER A 154 4.16 2.39 13.11
CA SER A 154 4.26 1.08 13.75
C SER A 154 2.88 0.45 14.00
N ALA A 155 1.96 1.22 14.54
CA ALA A 155 0.59 0.77 14.80
C ALA A 155 -0.16 0.38 13.53
N LEU A 156 -0.09 1.21 12.48
CA LEU A 156 -0.79 0.94 11.23
C LEU A 156 -0.18 -0.25 10.47
N ALA A 157 1.12 -0.51 10.63
CA ALA A 157 1.74 -1.72 10.07
C ALA A 157 1.12 -3.00 10.64
N THR A 158 0.76 -3.04 11.92
CA THR A 158 0.07 -4.20 12.53
C THR A 158 -1.37 -4.35 12.05
N CYS A 159 -1.97 -3.28 11.49
CA CYS A 159 -3.31 -3.28 10.89
C CYS A 159 -3.31 -3.66 9.40
N GLY A 160 -2.18 -4.11 8.84
CA GLY A 160 -2.06 -4.53 7.44
C GLY A 160 -1.78 -3.40 6.44
N PHE A 161 -1.53 -2.18 6.92
CA PHE A 161 -1.04 -1.10 6.07
C PHE A 161 0.47 -1.22 5.83
N ALA A 162 0.98 -0.60 4.77
CA ALA A 162 2.42 -0.48 4.52
C ALA A 162 2.84 1.01 4.63
N PRO A 163 3.06 1.51 5.86
CA PRO A 163 3.40 2.91 6.08
C PRO A 163 4.81 3.24 5.59
N ALA A 164 4.96 4.39 4.95
CA ALA A 164 6.23 4.93 4.50
C ALA A 164 6.29 6.44 4.76
N LEU A 165 7.36 6.89 5.43
CA LEU A 165 7.62 8.31 5.61
C LEU A 165 8.10 8.92 4.31
N ALA A 166 7.39 9.93 3.82
CA ALA A 166 7.79 10.76 2.69
C ALA A 166 8.73 11.89 3.16
N PRO A 167 9.59 12.43 2.25
CA PRO A 167 10.55 13.51 2.58
C PRO A 167 9.90 14.75 3.21
N GLU A 168 8.62 15.02 2.87
CA GLU A 168 7.86 16.18 3.34
C GLU A 168 7.25 16.00 4.74
N GLY A 169 7.66 14.98 5.51
CA GLY A 169 7.12 14.70 6.84
C GLY A 169 5.68 14.17 6.81
N GLN A 170 5.27 13.60 5.70
CA GLN A 170 4.00 12.90 5.55
C GLN A 170 4.21 11.38 5.70
N LEU A 171 3.26 10.71 6.34
CA LEU A 171 3.18 9.26 6.36
C LEU A 171 2.17 8.81 5.30
N VAL A 172 2.64 8.19 4.23
CA VAL A 172 1.81 7.59 3.19
C VAL A 172 1.65 6.09 3.44
N LEU A 173 0.52 5.53 3.07
CA LEU A 173 0.21 4.11 3.24
C LEU A 173 0.24 3.44 1.86
N ARG A 174 1.32 2.70 1.57
CA ARG A 174 1.56 2.06 0.25
C ARG A 174 0.67 0.84 0.00
N ASN A 175 -0.02 0.35 1.04
CA ASN A 175 -1.01 -0.70 0.94
C ASN A 175 -2.27 -0.28 1.67
N CYS A 176 -3.44 -0.59 1.09
CA CYS A 176 -4.73 -0.45 1.73
C CYS A 176 -5.33 -1.83 1.94
N PRO A 177 -5.58 -2.27 3.20
CA PRO A 177 -6.19 -3.59 3.47
C PRO A 177 -7.59 -3.75 2.86
N PHE A 178 -8.22 -2.64 2.46
CA PHE A 178 -9.57 -2.60 1.88
C PHE A 178 -9.54 -2.29 0.38
N ALA A 179 -8.41 -2.48 -0.30
CA ALA A 179 -8.25 -2.10 -1.72
C ALA A 179 -9.28 -2.78 -2.64
N SER A 180 -9.55 -4.07 -2.41
CA SER A 180 -10.50 -4.86 -3.19
C SER A 180 -11.96 -4.40 -3.06
N LEU A 181 -12.30 -3.67 -1.99
CA LEU A 181 -13.66 -3.16 -1.76
C LEU A 181 -13.91 -1.80 -2.43
N ARG A 182 -12.90 -1.15 -3.00
CA ARG A 182 -13.01 0.23 -3.51
C ARG A 182 -13.73 0.35 -4.85
N GLU A 183 -13.79 -0.73 -5.61
CA GLU A 183 -14.43 -0.70 -6.93
C GLU A 183 -15.93 -0.40 -6.80
N GLY A 184 -16.35 0.72 -7.39
CA GLY A 184 -17.73 1.21 -7.31
C GLY A 184 -18.18 1.78 -5.96
N CYS A 185 -17.35 1.68 -4.88
CA CYS A 185 -17.73 2.10 -3.52
C CYS A 185 -16.65 2.94 -2.82
N ARG A 186 -15.83 3.67 -3.60
CA ARG A 186 -14.64 4.36 -3.09
C ARG A 186 -14.92 5.30 -1.94
N ASP A 187 -15.94 6.13 -2.04
CA ASP A 187 -16.25 7.15 -1.02
C ASP A 187 -16.67 6.52 0.31
N VAL A 188 -17.48 5.46 0.25
CA VAL A 188 -17.92 4.69 1.43
C VAL A 188 -16.71 4.03 2.10
N VAL A 189 -15.91 3.31 1.32
CA VAL A 189 -14.76 2.52 1.83
C VAL A 189 -13.64 3.45 2.32
N CYS A 190 -13.30 4.50 1.59
CA CYS A 190 -12.24 5.43 2.01
C CYS A 190 -12.67 6.27 3.22
N GLY A 191 -13.95 6.67 3.33
CA GLY A 191 -14.48 7.35 4.50
C GLY A 191 -14.50 6.47 5.75
N MET A 192 -14.90 5.21 5.62
CA MET A 192 -14.81 4.19 6.67
C MET A 192 -13.35 4.01 7.12
N ASN A 193 -12.42 3.85 6.18
CA ASN A 193 -11.01 3.64 6.47
C ASN A 193 -10.39 4.85 7.19
N LEU A 194 -10.71 6.08 6.79
CA LEU A 194 -10.28 7.28 7.50
C LEU A 194 -10.73 7.24 8.96
N SER A 195 -12.00 6.94 9.20
CA SER A 195 -12.56 6.88 10.56
C SER A 195 -11.91 5.78 11.40
N LEU A 196 -11.62 4.62 10.80
CA LEU A 196 -10.89 3.53 11.47
C LEU A 196 -9.48 3.98 11.90
N ILE A 197 -8.73 4.63 11.00
CA ILE A 197 -7.38 5.12 11.29
C ILE A 197 -7.42 6.19 12.38
N GLN A 198 -8.37 7.14 12.31
CA GLN A 198 -8.56 8.15 13.35
C GLN A 198 -8.84 7.51 14.71
N GLY A 199 -9.67 6.46 14.74
CA GLY A 199 -9.92 5.70 15.95
C GLY A 199 -8.65 5.03 16.49
N VAL A 200 -7.83 4.41 15.64
CA VAL A 200 -6.54 3.80 16.06
C VAL A 200 -5.63 4.85 16.71
N LEU A 201 -5.50 6.03 16.10
CA LEU A 201 -4.70 7.12 16.66
C LEU A 201 -5.22 7.57 18.02
N GLY A 202 -6.55 7.74 18.14
CA GLY A 202 -7.21 8.12 19.40
C GLY A 202 -7.01 7.06 20.48
N GLY A 203 -7.19 5.78 20.16
CA GLY A 203 -6.98 4.67 21.09
C GLY A 203 -5.55 4.56 21.61
N LEU A 204 -4.56 4.98 20.81
CA LEU A 204 -3.15 5.05 21.20
C LEU A 204 -2.80 6.33 21.99
N GLY A 205 -3.69 7.35 22.01
CA GLY A 205 -3.42 8.66 22.59
C GLY A 205 -2.45 9.50 21.76
N LEU A 206 -2.41 9.32 20.44
CA LEU A 206 -1.53 10.07 19.53
C LEU A 206 -2.19 11.37 19.07
N GLU A 207 -2.22 12.40 19.93
CA GLU A 207 -2.81 13.71 19.63
C GLU A 207 -1.99 14.52 18.60
N GLY A 208 -0.71 14.22 18.44
CA GLY A 208 0.21 14.93 17.55
C GLY A 208 0.14 14.50 16.07
N VAL A 209 -0.84 13.67 15.65
CA VAL A 209 -0.96 13.15 14.29
C VAL A 209 -2.38 13.34 13.77
N THR A 210 -2.53 13.89 12.58
CA THR A 210 -3.80 14.00 11.87
C THR A 210 -3.82 13.08 10.65
N ALA A 211 -4.98 12.43 10.40
CA ALA A 211 -5.24 11.64 9.21
C ALA A 211 -6.27 12.36 8.33
N ALA A 212 -6.05 12.38 7.03
CA ALA A 212 -6.94 13.00 6.05
C ALA A 212 -7.05 12.17 4.77
N LEU A 213 -8.14 12.39 4.00
CA LEU A 213 -8.26 11.84 2.65
C LEU A 213 -7.40 12.68 1.70
N GLU A 214 -6.37 12.05 1.16
CA GLU A 214 -5.46 12.61 0.15
C GLU A 214 -5.23 11.53 -0.93
N PRO A 215 -6.19 11.34 -1.85
CA PRO A 215 -6.09 10.30 -2.87
C PRO A 215 -4.88 10.50 -3.77
N GLN A 216 -4.04 9.48 -3.87
CA GLN A 216 -2.88 9.43 -4.77
C GLN A 216 -2.91 8.12 -5.57
N PRO A 217 -2.30 8.09 -6.76
CA PRO A 217 -2.12 6.83 -7.50
C PRO A 217 -1.35 5.80 -6.66
N ASP A 218 -1.73 4.54 -6.79
CA ASP A 218 -1.04 3.36 -6.24
C ASP A 218 -0.81 3.34 -4.71
N THR A 219 -1.49 4.22 -3.97
CA THR A 219 -1.44 4.26 -2.50
C THR A 219 -2.84 4.24 -1.87
N CYS A 220 -2.90 4.14 -0.55
CA CYS A 220 -4.13 4.36 0.19
C CYS A 220 -4.61 5.82 0.04
N CYS A 221 -5.93 6.01 0.06
CA CYS A 221 -6.50 7.37 0.02
C CYS A 221 -6.30 8.16 1.33
N VAL A 222 -5.81 7.54 2.40
CA VAL A 222 -5.55 8.21 3.68
C VAL A 222 -4.06 8.46 3.83
N ALA A 223 -3.71 9.69 4.14
CA ALA A 223 -2.36 10.11 4.50
C ALA A 223 -2.37 10.73 5.91
N LEU A 224 -1.22 10.66 6.60
CA LEU A 224 -1.08 11.19 7.94
C LEU A 224 0.04 12.24 7.99
N ARG A 225 -0.15 13.25 8.86
CA ARG A 225 0.82 14.34 9.09
C ARG A 225 0.95 14.62 10.57
N ALA A 226 2.07 15.19 10.96
CA ALA A 226 2.18 15.78 12.30
C ALA A 226 1.23 16.99 12.39
N THR A 227 0.56 17.14 13.51
CA THR A 227 -0.32 18.30 13.78
C THR A 227 0.49 19.59 13.69
N GLY A 228 0.04 20.56 12.90
CA GLY A 228 0.76 21.81 12.64
C GLY A 228 1.67 21.81 11.41
N ALA A 229 1.86 20.69 10.72
CA ALA A 229 2.55 20.66 9.42
C ALA A 229 1.67 21.28 8.32
N ALA A 230 2.21 22.22 7.56
CA ALA A 230 1.51 22.86 6.44
C ALA A 230 1.10 21.82 5.39
N ARG A 231 -0.12 21.92 4.83
CA ARG A 231 -0.53 21.16 3.65
C ARG A 231 0.31 21.65 2.47
N PRO A 232 0.96 20.75 1.70
CA PRO A 232 1.54 21.15 0.43
C PRO A 232 0.42 21.67 -0.49
N SER A 233 0.70 22.74 -1.22
CA SER A 233 -0.19 23.19 -2.31
C SER A 233 -0.46 22.02 -3.26
N PRO A 234 -1.71 21.85 -3.75
CA PRO A 234 -2.01 20.85 -4.74
C PRO A 234 -1.08 21.06 -5.94
N ALA A 235 -0.42 19.98 -6.40
CA ALA A 235 0.38 20.03 -7.60
C ALA A 235 -0.48 20.57 -8.77
N PRO A 236 0.05 21.45 -9.61
CA PRO A 236 -0.69 21.96 -10.77
C PRO A 236 -1.14 20.76 -11.61
N ALA A 237 -2.41 20.76 -12.02
CA ALA A 237 -2.97 19.74 -12.88
C ALA A 237 -2.07 19.60 -14.13
N PRO A 238 -1.78 18.39 -14.62
CA PRO A 238 -0.98 18.18 -15.81
C PRO A 238 -1.62 18.97 -16.95
N GLY A 239 -0.90 19.97 -17.47
CA GLY A 239 -1.36 20.85 -18.53
C GLY A 239 -1.86 20.00 -19.69
N ARG A 240 -3.06 20.27 -20.17
CA ARG A 240 -3.59 19.72 -21.42
C ARG A 240 -2.54 19.99 -22.50
N ARG A 241 -1.88 18.95 -22.98
CA ARG A 241 -1.05 19.07 -24.19
C ARG A 241 -1.97 19.57 -25.29
N GLY A 242 -1.62 20.74 -25.85
CA GLY A 242 -2.33 21.35 -26.96
C GLY A 242 -2.50 20.34 -28.08
N ALA A 243 -3.68 20.28 -28.65
CA ALA A 243 -3.94 19.57 -29.89
C ALA A 243 -3.00 20.08 -30.99
N PRO A 244 -2.46 19.21 -31.84
CA PRO A 244 -1.69 19.67 -33.01
C PRO A 244 -2.58 20.53 -33.93
N PRO A 245 -2.04 21.59 -34.59
CA PRO A 245 -2.80 22.43 -35.50
C PRO A 245 -3.31 21.60 -36.69
N GLY A 246 -4.60 21.77 -36.95
CA GLY A 246 -5.29 21.10 -38.05
C GLY A 246 -4.60 21.28 -39.38
N VAL A 247 -4.46 20.19 -40.12
CA VAL A 247 -4.08 20.21 -41.55
C VAL A 247 -5.29 20.68 -42.33
N ASP A 248 -5.16 21.83 -42.94
CA ASP A 248 -6.11 22.48 -43.85
C ASP A 248 -6.19 21.64 -45.15
N PRO A 249 -7.33 21.14 -45.56
CA PRO A 249 -7.46 20.52 -46.88
C PRO A 249 -7.72 21.65 -47.92
N ARG A 250 -6.76 21.93 -48.75
CA ARG A 250 -6.99 22.71 -49.96
C ARG A 250 -7.14 21.83 -51.21
N PRO A 251 -7.75 22.37 -52.26
CA PRO A 251 -8.82 21.83 -53.06
C PRO A 251 -8.38 20.84 -54.12
#